data_6274923081fe7dcd1eb7edb00b8f54c4
#
_entry.id   6274923081fe7dcd1eb7edb00b8f54c4
#
_cell.length_a   1.000
_cell.length_b   1.000
_cell.length_c   1.000
_cell.angle_alpha   90.00
_cell.angle_beta   90.00
_cell.angle_gamma   90.00
#
_symmetry.space_group_name_H-M   'P 1'
#
loop_
_entity.id
_entity.type
_entity.pdbx_description
1 polymer ?
#
loop_
_entity_poly.entity_id
_entity_poly.type
_entity_poly.pdbx_seq_one_letter_code
_entity_poly.pdbx_strand_id
1 'polypeptide(L)'
;MTTKLFNTLAAATTLAGIVATSGAANAASLSYTSSTNYDFTNIIDAPLSVQKFDSSLGTLKGVTISFTGDILGNAGFENRSPTPTQVTVNLASQLSLKLNNQSLFALNPQDISSYQAAKYDGTTDYSGTSGKTVSNLTATQSATQSFTNTQFLQSFTGNGDIDFLFSALANSVVTGSGNMRSYIDTYAKAGIKVTYDYDEVKAVPESSATLGIGLIAGLCLLSQRKKSWIKVSNS
;
A
#
# COMPACT_ATOMS: atom_id res chain seq x y z
N MET A 1 -33.23 16.71 7.83
CA MET A 1 -32.63 15.85 6.80
C MET A 1 -31.20 16.33 6.62
N THR A 2 -30.26 15.70 7.29
CA THR A 2 -28.82 16.01 7.20
C THR A 2 -28.22 15.10 6.13
N THR A 3 -27.94 15.68 4.98
CA THR A 3 -27.25 15.02 3.87
C THR A 3 -25.81 14.72 4.35
N LYS A 4 -25.51 13.46 4.62
CA LYS A 4 -24.12 13.01 4.81
C LYS A 4 -23.43 13.15 3.46
N LEU A 5 -22.56 14.16 3.33
CA LEU A 5 -21.55 14.22 2.29
C LEU A 5 -20.62 13.03 2.52
N PHE A 6 -20.72 12.00 1.67
CA PHE A 6 -19.68 10.98 1.54
C PHE A 6 -18.47 11.69 0.93
N ASN A 7 -17.49 12.01 1.77
CA ASN A 7 -16.16 12.32 1.28
C ASN A 7 -15.65 11.08 0.56
N THR A 8 -15.60 11.13 -0.75
CA THR A 8 -14.97 10.10 -1.57
C THR A 8 -13.48 10.10 -1.22
N LEU A 9 -13.08 9.07 -0.48
CA LEU A 9 -11.67 8.81 -0.17
C LEU A 9 -10.97 8.52 -1.50
N ALA A 10 -10.21 9.47 -2.03
CA ALA A 10 -9.47 9.28 -3.26
C ALA A 10 -8.25 8.40 -2.98
N ALA A 11 -8.32 7.13 -3.38
CA ALA A 11 -7.17 6.25 -3.39
C ALA A 11 -6.31 6.59 -4.61
N ALA A 12 -5.07 7.02 -4.40
CA ALA A 12 -4.10 7.22 -5.48
C ALA A 12 -3.31 5.91 -5.67
N THR A 13 -3.45 5.26 -6.82
CA THR A 13 -2.63 4.11 -7.20
C THR A 13 -1.42 4.61 -7.98
N THR A 14 -0.22 4.34 -7.48
CA THR A 14 1.04 4.68 -8.18
C THR A 14 1.81 3.41 -8.51
N LEU A 15 2.28 3.31 -9.75
CA LEU A 15 3.20 2.27 -10.19
C LEU A 15 4.58 2.54 -9.56
N ALA A 16 5.05 1.68 -8.69
CA ALA A 16 6.37 1.77 -8.06
C ALA A 16 7.31 0.73 -8.68
N GLY A 17 7.87 1.06 -9.82
CA GLY A 17 9.08 0.44 -10.38
C GLY A 17 9.03 -1.07 -10.71
N ILE A 18 9.59 -1.41 -11.88
CA ILE A 18 9.96 -2.78 -12.26
C ILE A 18 11.41 -2.99 -11.84
N VAL A 19 11.69 -3.94 -11.00
CA VAL A 19 13.07 -4.38 -10.67
C VAL A 19 13.31 -5.70 -11.38
N ALA A 20 14.05 -5.66 -12.51
CA ALA A 20 14.55 -6.86 -13.16
C ALA A 20 15.89 -7.27 -12.48
N THR A 21 15.92 -8.45 -11.86
CA THR A 21 17.15 -9.05 -11.35
C THR A 21 17.74 -9.98 -12.40
N SER A 22 18.87 -9.61 -13.02
CA SER A 22 19.61 -10.45 -13.97
C SER A 22 20.38 -11.53 -13.21
N GLY A 23 19.82 -12.74 -13.13
CA GLY A 23 20.49 -13.91 -12.58
C GLY A 23 19.57 -15.15 -12.59
N ALA A 24 19.80 -16.08 -13.54
CA ALA A 24 19.31 -17.46 -13.62
C ALA A 24 17.85 -17.72 -13.20
N ALA A 25 16.95 -17.66 -14.14
CA ALA A 25 15.50 -17.74 -14.19
C ALA A 25 14.90 -16.33 -14.20
N ASN A 26 14.14 -15.99 -15.25
CA ASN A 26 13.56 -14.68 -15.54
C ASN A 26 12.53 -14.22 -14.47
N ALA A 27 12.93 -14.16 -13.20
CA ALA A 27 12.11 -13.67 -12.11
C ALA A 27 12.11 -12.14 -12.15
N ALA A 28 10.93 -11.56 -12.29
CA ALA A 28 10.69 -10.12 -12.25
C ALA A 28 9.71 -9.79 -11.14
N SER A 29 9.70 -8.53 -10.74
CA SER A 29 8.83 -8.04 -9.70
C SER A 29 8.17 -6.72 -10.12
N LEU A 30 6.87 -6.58 -9.87
CA LEU A 30 6.05 -5.42 -10.18
C LEU A 30 5.29 -5.01 -8.92
N SER A 31 5.25 -3.73 -8.58
CA SER A 31 4.56 -3.26 -7.38
C SER A 31 3.56 -2.15 -7.68
N TYR A 32 2.43 -2.20 -6.99
CA TYR A 32 1.42 -1.14 -6.94
C TYR A 32 1.19 -0.68 -5.52
N THR A 33 0.88 0.60 -5.33
CA THR A 33 0.56 1.19 -4.04
C THR A 33 -0.79 1.89 -4.08
N SER A 34 -1.50 1.86 -2.97
CA SER A 34 -2.74 2.61 -2.78
C SER A 34 -2.79 3.13 -1.35
N SER A 35 -3.36 4.32 -1.13
CA SER A 35 -3.49 4.87 0.22
C SER A 35 -4.73 5.74 0.35
N THR A 36 -5.26 5.81 1.58
CA THR A 36 -6.31 6.76 1.95
C THR A 36 -5.69 8.09 2.40
N ASN A 37 -6.52 9.11 2.55
CA ASN A 37 -6.19 10.28 3.37
C ASN A 37 -6.50 9.98 4.84
N TYR A 38 -6.02 10.84 5.76
CA TYR A 38 -6.49 10.83 7.14
C TYR A 38 -7.98 11.17 7.18
N ASP A 39 -8.76 10.33 7.84
CA ASP A 39 -10.18 10.57 8.11
C ASP A 39 -10.48 10.27 9.58
N PHE A 40 -11.56 10.86 10.08
CA PHE A 40 -11.99 10.69 11.46
C PHE A 40 -12.39 9.22 11.71
N THR A 41 -11.91 8.64 12.81
CA THR A 41 -12.37 7.31 13.21
C THR A 41 -13.83 7.42 13.73
N ASN A 42 -14.75 6.45 13.56
CA ASN A 42 -14.54 5.09 13.12
C ASN A 42 -14.77 4.94 11.60
N ILE A 43 -13.78 4.43 10.90
CA ILE A 43 -13.85 4.13 9.47
C ILE A 43 -14.28 2.66 9.33
N ILE A 44 -15.24 2.38 8.47
CA ILE A 44 -15.74 1.01 8.24
C ILE A 44 -15.67 0.69 6.75
N ASP A 45 -14.91 -0.35 6.41
CA ASP A 45 -14.81 -0.96 5.09
C ASP A 45 -14.55 0.05 3.94
N ALA A 46 -13.66 1.03 4.20
CA ALA A 46 -13.22 1.98 3.16
C ALA A 46 -12.39 1.23 2.09
N PRO A 47 -12.70 1.40 0.79
CA PRO A 47 -12.02 0.67 -0.27
C PRO A 47 -10.59 1.21 -0.49
N LEU A 48 -9.66 0.28 -0.74
CA LEU A 48 -8.31 0.50 -1.23
C LEU A 48 -8.08 -0.40 -2.42
N SER A 49 -7.94 0.17 -3.62
CA SER A 49 -7.85 -0.58 -4.87
C SER A 49 -6.42 -0.57 -5.39
N VAL A 50 -5.95 -1.69 -5.91
CA VAL A 50 -4.71 -1.81 -6.67
C VAL A 50 -4.95 -2.62 -7.93
N GLN A 51 -4.17 -2.32 -8.98
CA GLN A 51 -4.25 -3.04 -10.24
C GLN A 51 -3.85 -4.50 -10.06
N LYS A 52 -4.59 -5.42 -10.70
CA LYS A 52 -4.24 -6.84 -10.78
C LYS A 52 -3.03 -7.07 -11.65
N PHE A 53 -2.39 -8.21 -11.47
CA PHE A 53 -1.29 -8.68 -12.31
C PHE A 53 -1.79 -9.02 -13.71
N ASP A 54 -1.18 -8.43 -14.73
CA ASP A 54 -1.45 -8.74 -16.13
C ASP A 54 -0.72 -10.03 -16.52
N SER A 55 -1.48 -11.08 -16.84
CA SER A 55 -0.94 -12.39 -17.25
C SER A 55 -0.15 -12.35 -18.55
N SER A 56 -0.26 -11.28 -19.36
CA SER A 56 0.56 -11.11 -20.56
C SER A 56 2.04 -10.89 -20.25
N LEU A 57 2.37 -10.40 -19.04
CA LEU A 57 3.73 -10.20 -18.57
C LEU A 57 4.44 -11.52 -18.22
N GLY A 58 3.68 -12.56 -17.83
CA GLY A 58 4.27 -13.83 -17.42
C GLY A 58 3.38 -14.65 -16.51
N THR A 59 4.01 -15.53 -15.74
CA THR A 59 3.33 -16.41 -14.78
C THR A 59 3.56 -15.91 -13.37
N LEU A 60 2.49 -15.47 -12.67
CA LEU A 60 2.53 -15.03 -11.29
C LEU A 60 2.95 -16.20 -10.36
N LYS A 61 3.97 -15.99 -9.53
CA LYS A 61 4.53 -16.96 -8.58
C LYS A 61 4.27 -16.59 -7.13
N GLY A 62 4.19 -15.30 -6.84
CA GLY A 62 3.99 -14.81 -5.50
C GLY A 62 3.32 -13.45 -5.47
N VAL A 63 2.60 -13.18 -4.38
CA VAL A 63 2.04 -11.87 -4.04
C VAL A 63 2.49 -11.52 -2.63
N THR A 64 3.18 -10.41 -2.49
CA THR A 64 3.55 -9.84 -1.19
C THR A 64 2.73 -8.59 -0.93
N ILE A 65 2.01 -8.56 0.18
CA ILE A 65 1.18 -7.44 0.60
C ILE A 65 1.79 -6.82 1.85
N SER A 66 2.12 -5.53 1.78
CA SER A 66 2.50 -4.72 2.94
C SER A 66 1.37 -3.75 3.26
N PHE A 67 0.96 -3.75 4.53
CA PHE A 67 -0.07 -2.85 5.05
C PHE A 67 0.54 -1.97 6.11
N THR A 68 0.35 -0.64 5.97
CA THR A 68 0.75 0.38 6.93
C THR A 68 -0.49 1.13 7.41
N GLY A 69 -0.62 1.25 8.71
CA GLY A 69 -1.65 2.04 9.35
C GLY A 69 -1.03 3.16 10.17
N ASP A 70 -1.45 4.38 9.87
CA ASP A 70 -1.04 5.60 10.57
C ASP A 70 -2.23 6.17 11.33
N ILE A 71 -2.01 6.60 12.56
CA ILE A 71 -2.99 7.36 13.34
C ILE A 71 -2.42 8.70 13.76
N LEU A 72 -3.30 9.70 13.78
CA LEU A 72 -3.04 11.07 14.21
C LEU A 72 -4.10 11.48 15.21
N GLY A 73 -3.75 12.26 16.24
CA GLY A 73 -4.73 12.73 17.19
C GLY A 73 -4.35 14.02 17.89
N ASN A 74 -5.36 14.63 18.51
CA ASN A 74 -5.23 15.75 19.43
C ASN A 74 -6.02 15.43 20.68
N ALA A 75 -5.51 15.80 21.83
CA ALA A 75 -6.16 15.57 23.12
C ALA A 75 -6.12 16.84 23.97
N GLY A 76 -7.08 16.95 24.86
CA GLY A 76 -7.06 17.95 25.93
C GLY A 76 -7.53 17.35 27.23
N PHE A 77 -6.96 17.82 28.33
CA PHE A 77 -7.41 17.46 29.67
C PHE A 77 -7.34 18.64 30.62
N GLU A 78 -8.23 18.60 31.62
CA GLU A 78 -8.28 19.56 32.72
C GLU A 78 -8.54 18.79 34.02
N ASN A 79 -7.60 18.85 34.96
CA ASN A 79 -7.79 18.30 36.29
C ASN A 79 -8.66 19.27 37.11
N ARG A 80 -9.87 18.86 37.40
CA ARG A 80 -10.83 19.63 38.23
C ARG A 80 -10.83 19.20 39.69
N SER A 81 -9.86 18.36 40.10
CA SER A 81 -9.67 17.90 41.46
C SER A 81 -8.94 18.98 42.29
N PRO A 82 -9.20 19.07 43.60
CA PRO A 82 -8.44 19.95 44.52
C PRO A 82 -7.00 19.45 44.76
N THR A 83 -6.62 18.29 44.26
CA THR A 83 -5.29 17.69 44.39
C THR A 83 -4.62 17.49 43.04
N PRO A 84 -3.28 17.57 42.96
CA PRO A 84 -2.53 17.23 41.78
C PRO A 84 -2.76 15.76 41.36
N THR A 85 -2.65 15.48 40.07
CA THR A 85 -2.79 14.13 39.52
C THR A 85 -1.88 13.90 38.33
N GLN A 86 -1.53 12.66 38.08
CA GLN A 86 -0.95 12.23 36.81
C GLN A 86 -2.08 11.97 35.82
N VAL A 87 -1.93 12.48 34.60
CA VAL A 87 -2.84 12.25 33.47
C VAL A 87 -2.09 11.48 32.42
N THR A 88 -2.69 10.38 31.94
CA THR A 88 -2.18 9.60 30.82
C THR A 88 -3.06 9.80 29.59
N VAL A 89 -2.44 10.21 28.51
CA VAL A 89 -3.06 10.30 27.17
C VAL A 89 -2.58 9.10 26.37
N ASN A 90 -3.50 8.28 25.94
CA ASN A 90 -3.24 7.13 25.07
C ASN A 90 -3.98 7.35 23.75
N LEU A 91 -3.25 7.67 22.68
CA LEU A 91 -3.74 7.64 21.32
C LEU A 91 -3.64 6.19 20.83
N ALA A 92 -4.73 5.55 20.45
CA ALA A 92 -4.76 4.17 19.99
C ALA A 92 -5.90 3.90 19.01
N SER A 93 -5.68 2.99 18.08
CA SER A 93 -6.72 2.49 17.17
C SER A 93 -6.49 1.03 16.85
N GLN A 94 -7.57 0.31 16.58
CA GLN A 94 -7.52 -1.00 15.96
C GLN A 94 -7.78 -0.82 14.46
N LEU A 95 -6.78 -1.19 13.66
CA LEU A 95 -6.82 -1.09 12.20
C LEU A 95 -6.89 -2.50 11.60
N SER A 96 -7.72 -2.68 10.60
CA SER A 96 -7.83 -3.96 9.90
C SER A 96 -7.89 -3.78 8.39
N LEU A 97 -7.35 -4.75 7.67
CA LEU A 97 -7.44 -4.85 6.23
C LEU A 97 -8.01 -6.21 5.86
N LYS A 98 -9.07 -6.21 5.06
CA LYS A 98 -9.76 -7.41 4.58
C LYS A 98 -9.65 -7.51 3.06
N LEU A 99 -9.69 -8.74 2.55
CA LEU A 99 -9.89 -9.07 1.15
C LEU A 99 -10.96 -10.16 1.06
N ASN A 100 -11.98 -9.96 0.22
CA ASN A 100 -13.09 -10.92 0.05
C ASN A 100 -13.73 -11.35 1.39
N ASN A 101 -13.97 -10.40 2.30
CA ASN A 101 -14.45 -10.61 3.67
C ASN A 101 -13.51 -11.41 4.60
N GLN A 102 -12.30 -11.74 4.16
CA GLN A 102 -11.29 -12.41 4.96
C GLN A 102 -10.33 -11.39 5.55
N SER A 103 -10.11 -11.43 6.87
CA SER A 103 -9.12 -10.55 7.51
C SER A 103 -7.70 -10.98 7.11
N LEU A 104 -6.94 -10.06 6.52
CA LEU A 104 -5.53 -10.27 6.18
C LEU A 104 -4.61 -9.69 7.25
N PHE A 105 -4.94 -8.51 7.77
CA PHE A 105 -4.11 -7.81 8.75
C PHE A 105 -4.96 -7.23 9.87
N ALA A 106 -4.38 -7.21 11.07
CA ALA A 106 -4.83 -6.45 12.22
C ALA A 106 -3.63 -5.74 12.83
N LEU A 107 -3.71 -4.41 12.98
CA LEU A 107 -2.68 -3.55 13.56
C LEU A 107 -3.29 -2.78 14.72
N ASN A 108 -2.48 -2.48 15.73
CA ASN A 108 -2.90 -1.72 16.90
C ASN A 108 -1.86 -0.63 17.22
N PRO A 109 -1.70 0.39 16.33
CA PRO A 109 -0.81 1.50 16.61
C PRO A 109 -1.26 2.24 17.85
N GLN A 110 -0.29 2.63 18.70
CA GLN A 110 -0.55 3.39 19.90
C GLN A 110 0.63 4.31 20.25
N ASP A 111 0.32 5.45 20.89
CA ASP A 111 1.26 6.36 21.52
C ASP A 111 0.73 6.75 22.92
N ILE A 112 1.55 6.52 23.94
CA ILE A 112 1.19 6.77 25.35
C ILE A 112 2.11 7.82 25.93
N SER A 113 1.51 8.90 26.43
CA SER A 113 2.22 10.00 27.07
C SER A 113 1.60 10.32 28.43
N SER A 114 2.44 10.65 29.42
CA SER A 114 1.99 10.99 30.77
C SER A 114 2.39 12.42 31.15
N TYR A 115 1.50 13.12 31.85
CA TYR A 115 1.62 14.50 32.23
C TYR A 115 1.27 14.69 33.73
N GLN A 116 1.92 15.64 34.40
CA GLN A 116 1.55 16.06 35.75
C GLN A 116 0.61 17.27 35.65
N ALA A 117 -0.59 17.13 36.16
CA ALA A 117 -1.55 18.24 36.31
C ALA A 117 -1.60 18.69 37.78
N ALA A 118 -1.47 19.98 38.02
CA ALA A 118 -1.65 20.56 39.35
C ALA A 118 -3.11 20.44 39.81
N LYS A 119 -3.40 20.87 41.03
CA LYS A 119 -4.78 21.06 41.47
C LYS A 119 -5.50 22.05 40.55
N TYR A 120 -6.81 21.98 40.50
CA TYR A 120 -7.66 22.86 39.70
C TYR A 120 -7.34 24.35 39.97
N ASP A 121 -7.10 25.12 38.94
CA ASP A 121 -6.79 26.54 38.99
C ASP A 121 -8.03 27.46 38.92
N GLY A 122 -9.22 26.88 38.72
CA GLY A 122 -10.50 27.61 38.69
C GLY A 122 -11.07 27.75 37.27
N THR A 123 -10.31 27.39 36.20
CA THR A 123 -10.73 27.54 34.81
C THR A 123 -10.71 26.21 34.10
N THR A 124 -11.72 25.91 33.29
CA THR A 124 -11.74 24.69 32.45
C THR A 124 -11.47 25.09 31.01
N ASP A 125 -10.21 25.25 30.64
CA ASP A 125 -9.78 25.77 29.35
C ASP A 125 -8.71 24.89 28.66
N TYR A 126 -8.39 23.72 29.25
CA TYR A 126 -7.36 22.78 28.78
C TYR A 126 -5.97 23.42 28.68
N SER A 127 -5.66 24.35 29.60
CA SER A 127 -4.39 25.08 29.64
C SER A 127 -3.92 25.30 31.06
N GLY A 128 -2.87 26.13 31.28
CA GLY A 128 -2.39 26.49 32.60
C GLY A 128 -1.67 25.37 33.33
N THR A 129 -1.82 25.32 34.66
CA THR A 129 -1.15 24.33 35.51
C THR A 129 -1.97 23.08 35.73
N SER A 130 -3.30 23.18 35.69
CA SER A 130 -4.24 22.08 35.88
C SER A 130 -4.67 21.41 34.57
N GLY A 131 -4.47 22.06 33.42
CA GLY A 131 -4.85 21.58 32.09
C GLY A 131 -3.71 21.55 31.09
N LYS A 132 -3.96 20.88 29.97
CA LYS A 132 -3.06 20.85 28.80
C LYS A 132 -3.80 20.43 27.55
N THR A 133 -3.46 21.09 26.43
CA THR A 133 -3.75 20.62 25.08
C THR A 133 -2.51 19.94 24.52
N VAL A 134 -2.67 18.74 23.97
CA VAL A 134 -1.63 17.93 23.35
C VAL A 134 -2.00 17.73 21.88
N SER A 135 -1.19 18.27 20.99
CA SER A 135 -1.42 18.21 19.55
C SER A 135 -0.41 17.32 18.84
N ASN A 136 -0.78 16.84 17.65
CA ASN A 136 0.09 16.05 16.77
C ASN A 136 0.60 14.74 17.41
N LEU A 137 -0.22 14.10 18.22
CA LEU A 137 0.03 12.72 18.64
C LEU A 137 -0.01 11.82 17.39
N THR A 138 0.97 10.94 17.25
CA THR A 138 1.06 10.05 16.08
C THR A 138 1.53 8.67 16.47
N ALA A 139 0.98 7.64 15.81
CA ALA A 139 1.55 6.30 15.87
C ALA A 139 1.38 5.60 14.53
N THR A 140 2.36 4.77 14.18
CA THR A 140 2.40 4.01 12.94
C THR A 140 2.71 2.55 13.24
N GLN A 141 2.04 1.65 12.55
CA GLN A 141 2.37 0.22 12.56
C GLN A 141 2.24 -0.35 11.16
N SER A 142 3.12 -1.33 10.84
CA SER A 142 3.12 -1.99 9.53
C SER A 142 3.25 -3.50 9.70
N ALA A 143 2.69 -4.25 8.76
CA ALA A 143 2.87 -5.68 8.64
C ALA A 143 2.95 -6.09 7.17
N THR A 144 3.63 -7.21 6.90
CA THR A 144 3.82 -7.74 5.55
C THR A 144 3.53 -9.24 5.55
N GLN A 145 2.83 -9.72 4.53
CA GLN A 145 2.55 -11.14 4.29
C GLN A 145 2.79 -11.49 2.83
N SER A 146 3.31 -12.70 2.59
CA SER A 146 3.56 -13.23 1.26
C SER A 146 2.70 -14.47 1.02
N PHE A 147 2.18 -14.60 -0.19
CA PHE A 147 1.26 -15.66 -0.60
C PHE A 147 1.77 -16.32 -1.88
N THR A 148 1.80 -17.65 -1.88
CA THR A 148 2.21 -18.49 -3.03
C THR A 148 1.14 -19.53 -3.41
N ASN A 149 0.04 -19.58 -2.65
CA ASN A 149 -1.06 -20.50 -2.93
C ASN A 149 -1.78 -20.11 -4.23
N THR A 150 -1.92 -21.07 -5.15
CA THR A 150 -2.47 -20.87 -6.49
C THR A 150 -3.88 -20.23 -6.46
N GLN A 151 -4.75 -20.65 -5.54
CA GLN A 151 -6.10 -20.11 -5.45
C GLN A 151 -6.08 -18.63 -5.05
N PHE A 152 -5.18 -18.24 -4.15
CA PHE A 152 -4.99 -16.84 -3.75
C PHE A 152 -4.43 -16.03 -4.92
N LEU A 153 -3.41 -16.54 -5.62
CA LEU A 153 -2.79 -15.86 -6.77
C LEU A 153 -3.79 -15.62 -7.92
N GLN A 154 -4.74 -16.53 -8.14
CA GLN A 154 -5.78 -16.37 -9.16
C GLN A 154 -6.65 -15.13 -8.90
N SER A 155 -6.91 -14.74 -7.66
CA SER A 155 -7.69 -13.54 -7.33
C SER A 155 -6.96 -12.24 -7.70
N PHE A 156 -5.64 -12.30 -7.79
CA PHE A 156 -4.76 -11.18 -8.15
C PHE A 156 -4.40 -11.13 -9.63
N THR A 157 -4.82 -12.10 -10.43
CA THR A 157 -4.48 -12.20 -11.87
C THR A 157 -5.67 -11.79 -12.72
N GLY A 158 -5.43 -10.99 -13.76
CA GLY A 158 -6.45 -10.58 -14.74
C GLY A 158 -6.49 -9.08 -14.95
N ASN A 159 -7.54 -8.60 -15.60
CA ASN A 159 -7.74 -7.18 -15.87
C ASN A 159 -8.50 -6.49 -14.74
N GLY A 160 -8.28 -5.18 -14.58
CA GLY A 160 -8.94 -4.35 -13.58
C GLY A 160 -8.24 -4.36 -12.22
N ASP A 161 -8.99 -3.98 -11.20
CA ASP A 161 -8.45 -3.78 -9.85
C ASP A 161 -8.90 -4.89 -8.89
N ILE A 162 -8.18 -5.01 -7.78
CA ILE A 162 -8.55 -5.79 -6.61
C ILE A 162 -8.77 -4.84 -5.44
N ASP A 163 -9.91 -4.97 -4.76
CA ASP A 163 -10.33 -4.09 -3.69
C ASP A 163 -10.09 -4.72 -2.34
N PHE A 164 -9.37 -4.00 -1.49
CA PHE A 164 -9.23 -4.26 -0.07
C PHE A 164 -10.18 -3.35 0.70
N LEU A 165 -10.63 -3.82 1.85
CA LEU A 165 -11.50 -3.06 2.74
C LEU A 165 -10.74 -2.70 4.02
N PHE A 166 -10.55 -1.40 4.24
CA PHE A 166 -9.89 -0.84 5.41
C PHE A 166 -10.91 -0.43 6.45
N SER A 167 -10.67 -0.81 7.71
CA SER A 167 -11.43 -0.31 8.85
C SER A 167 -10.51 0.18 9.96
N ALA A 168 -10.92 1.24 10.67
CA ALA A 168 -10.20 1.83 11.78
C ALA A 168 -11.17 2.17 12.91
N LEU A 169 -10.99 1.56 14.08
CA LEU A 169 -11.79 1.80 15.29
C LEU A 169 -10.94 2.50 16.34
N ALA A 170 -11.38 3.65 16.85
CA ALA A 170 -10.68 4.36 17.91
C ALA A 170 -10.75 3.61 19.23
N ASN A 171 -9.59 3.46 19.87
CA ASN A 171 -9.42 2.97 21.23
C ASN A 171 -8.68 3.98 22.12
N SER A 172 -8.64 5.24 21.65
CA SER A 172 -7.95 6.32 22.34
C SER A 172 -8.66 6.69 23.63
N VAL A 173 -7.88 6.99 24.69
CA VAL A 173 -8.41 7.35 26.01
C VAL A 173 -7.49 8.32 26.74
N VAL A 174 -8.09 9.22 27.51
CA VAL A 174 -7.40 10.07 28.48
C VAL A 174 -7.84 9.63 29.87
N THR A 175 -6.89 9.28 30.73
CA THR A 175 -7.14 8.81 32.11
C THR A 175 -6.40 9.69 33.12
N GLY A 176 -6.99 9.88 34.31
CA GLY A 176 -6.42 10.69 35.38
C GLY A 176 -7.29 10.63 36.64
N SER A 177 -7.47 11.77 37.32
CA SER A 177 -8.34 11.83 38.50
C SER A 177 -9.81 11.59 38.15
N GLY A 178 -10.60 11.18 39.13
CA GLY A 178 -12.05 10.99 38.95
C GLY A 178 -12.84 12.29 38.64
N ASN A 179 -12.27 13.46 38.91
CA ASN A 179 -12.84 14.76 38.55
C ASN A 179 -11.96 15.43 37.48
N MET A 180 -12.04 14.92 36.26
CA MET A 180 -11.29 15.42 35.12
C MET A 180 -12.24 15.69 33.94
N ARG A 181 -11.96 16.71 33.16
CA ARG A 181 -12.55 16.90 31.83
C ARG A 181 -11.49 16.60 30.78
N SER A 182 -11.87 15.83 29.75
CA SER A 182 -10.93 15.49 28.67
C SER A 182 -11.66 15.25 27.36
N TYR A 183 -10.91 15.34 26.28
CA TYR A 183 -11.29 14.90 24.95
C TYR A 183 -10.08 14.28 24.24
N ILE A 184 -10.32 13.47 23.25
CA ILE A 184 -9.29 12.99 22.31
C ILE A 184 -9.94 12.74 20.95
N ASP A 185 -9.42 13.40 19.94
CA ASP A 185 -9.79 13.20 18.55
C ASP A 185 -8.78 12.25 17.90
N THR A 186 -9.27 11.29 17.13
CA THR A 186 -8.43 10.30 16.49
C THR A 186 -8.77 10.20 15.00
N TYR A 187 -7.76 10.29 14.17
CA TYR A 187 -7.82 10.13 12.73
C TYR A 187 -6.96 8.94 12.32
N ALA A 188 -7.34 8.26 11.26
CA ALA A 188 -6.59 7.14 10.73
C ALA A 188 -6.42 7.24 9.22
N LYS A 189 -5.31 6.68 8.75
CA LYS A 189 -4.93 6.56 7.36
C LYS A 189 -4.40 5.14 7.11
N ALA A 190 -4.66 4.61 5.93
CA ALA A 190 -4.13 3.33 5.47
C ALA A 190 -3.26 3.49 4.24
N GLY A 191 -2.22 2.68 4.14
CA GLY A 191 -1.42 2.48 2.94
C GLY A 191 -1.21 1.00 2.67
N ILE A 192 -1.33 0.58 1.42
CA ILE A 192 -1.00 -0.77 0.97
C ILE A 192 0.02 -0.71 -0.16
N LYS A 193 0.92 -1.71 -0.16
CA LYS A 193 1.81 -2.01 -1.27
C LYS A 193 1.62 -3.48 -1.61
N VAL A 194 1.27 -3.76 -2.87
CA VAL A 194 1.17 -5.13 -3.41
C VAL A 194 2.30 -5.32 -4.40
N THR A 195 3.11 -6.35 -4.17
CA THR A 195 4.23 -6.73 -5.03
C THR A 195 3.92 -8.09 -5.65
N TYR A 196 4.01 -8.17 -6.95
CA TYR A 196 3.84 -9.36 -7.76
C TYR A 196 5.21 -9.89 -8.17
N ASP A 197 5.55 -11.10 -7.76
CA ASP A 197 6.74 -11.82 -8.21
C ASP A 197 6.33 -12.82 -9.28
N TYR A 198 6.94 -12.76 -10.47
CA TYR A 198 6.52 -13.54 -11.62
C TYR A 198 7.69 -13.98 -12.50
N ASP A 199 7.49 -15.07 -13.24
CA ASP A 199 8.39 -15.49 -14.30
C ASP A 199 7.95 -14.82 -15.61
N GLU A 200 8.83 -14.04 -16.24
CA GLU A 200 8.57 -13.35 -17.50
C GLU A 200 8.33 -14.34 -18.65
N VAL A 201 7.44 -13.93 -19.58
CA VAL A 201 7.32 -14.64 -20.87
C VAL A 201 8.65 -14.49 -21.63
N LYS A 202 9.33 -15.62 -21.88
CA LYS A 202 10.51 -15.59 -22.74
C LYS A 202 10.10 -15.14 -24.14
N ALA A 203 10.62 -14.01 -24.60
CA ALA A 203 10.57 -13.66 -26.00
C ALA A 203 11.26 -14.79 -26.79
N VAL A 204 10.50 -15.54 -27.56
CA VAL A 204 11.08 -16.49 -28.51
C VAL A 204 11.75 -15.64 -29.58
N PRO A 205 13.09 -15.66 -29.75
CA PRO A 205 13.73 -14.95 -30.84
C PRO A 205 13.11 -15.51 -32.12
N GLU A 206 12.53 -14.66 -32.97
CA GLU A 206 12.09 -15.06 -34.30
C GLU A 206 13.32 -15.45 -35.11
N SER A 207 13.68 -16.75 -35.04
CA SER A 207 14.82 -17.31 -35.74
C SER A 207 14.60 -17.43 -37.27
N SER A 208 13.45 -16.96 -37.80
CA SER A 208 13.09 -17.09 -39.20
C SER A 208 13.49 -15.92 -40.10
N ALA A 209 13.73 -14.73 -39.57
CA ALA A 209 14.06 -13.57 -40.42
C ALA A 209 15.52 -13.56 -40.90
N THR A 210 16.48 -14.04 -40.09
CA THR A 210 17.91 -14.09 -40.46
C THR A 210 18.26 -15.23 -41.40
N LEU A 211 17.57 -16.37 -41.32
CA LEU A 211 17.78 -17.47 -42.25
C LEU A 211 17.19 -17.18 -43.65
N GLY A 212 16.06 -16.45 -43.73
CA GLY A 212 15.46 -16.04 -45.01
C GLY A 212 16.33 -15.07 -45.81
N ILE A 213 16.96 -14.10 -45.18
CA ILE A 213 17.83 -13.12 -45.83
C ILE A 213 19.13 -13.74 -46.29
N GLY A 214 19.71 -14.69 -45.54
CA GLY A 214 20.90 -15.42 -45.92
C GLY A 214 20.71 -16.31 -47.17
N LEU A 215 19.55 -16.97 -47.30
CA LEU A 215 19.23 -17.84 -48.46
C LEU A 215 18.97 -17.00 -49.73
N ILE A 216 18.32 -15.84 -49.65
CA ILE A 216 18.07 -14.97 -50.82
C ILE A 216 19.38 -14.34 -51.28
N ALA A 217 20.28 -13.89 -50.40
CA ALA A 217 21.58 -13.37 -50.75
C ALA A 217 22.49 -14.42 -51.37
N GLY A 218 22.46 -15.67 -50.87
CA GLY A 218 23.21 -16.80 -51.41
C GLY A 218 22.77 -17.20 -52.83
N LEU A 219 21.47 -17.21 -53.11
CA LEU A 219 20.92 -17.51 -54.44
C LEU A 219 21.22 -16.39 -55.47
N CYS A 220 21.23 -15.12 -55.07
CA CYS A 220 21.62 -14.02 -55.96
C CYS A 220 23.09 -14.06 -56.37
N LEU A 221 24.00 -14.46 -55.47
CA LEU A 221 25.43 -14.58 -55.75
C LEU A 221 25.74 -15.78 -56.67
N LEU A 222 25.00 -16.88 -56.60
CA LEU A 222 25.13 -18.06 -57.48
C LEU A 222 24.58 -17.76 -58.88
N SER A 223 23.57 -16.92 -59.04
CA SER A 223 23.00 -16.55 -60.35
C SER A 223 23.94 -15.61 -61.15
N GLN A 224 24.74 -14.79 -60.50
CA GLN A 224 25.69 -13.92 -61.17
C GLN A 224 26.95 -14.67 -61.68
N ARG A 225 27.36 -15.78 -61.06
CA ARG A 225 28.50 -16.60 -61.53
C ARG A 225 28.19 -17.33 -62.81
N LYS A 226 26.95 -17.65 -63.17
CA LYS A 226 26.55 -18.32 -64.42
C LYS A 226 26.59 -17.44 -65.66
N LYS A 227 26.63 -16.10 -65.52
CA LYS A 227 26.68 -15.20 -66.67
C LYS A 227 28.08 -14.90 -67.21
N SER A 228 29.18 -15.28 -66.53
CA SER A 228 30.54 -14.99 -66.94
C SER A 228 31.18 -16.10 -67.82
N TRP A 229 30.54 -17.27 -68.05
CA TRP A 229 31.10 -18.40 -68.80
C TRP A 229 30.59 -18.54 -70.24
N ILE A 230 29.82 -17.58 -70.78
CA ILE A 230 29.27 -17.64 -72.15
C ILE A 230 29.84 -16.53 -73.05
N LYS A 231 31.10 -16.19 -72.90
CA LYS A 231 31.78 -15.26 -73.82
C LYS A 231 33.22 -15.65 -74.05
N VAL A 232 33.46 -16.86 -74.61
CA VAL A 232 34.69 -17.13 -75.37
C VAL A 232 34.36 -18.38 -76.28
N SER A 233 33.82 -18.17 -77.44
CA SER A 233 33.98 -19.05 -78.62
C SER A 233 33.24 -18.40 -79.79
N ASN A 234 33.92 -17.55 -80.57
CA ASN A 234 33.78 -17.41 -81.97
C ASN A 234 34.83 -16.43 -82.53
N SER A 235 35.88 -16.99 -83.06
CA SER A 235 36.58 -16.57 -84.30
C SER A 235 37.55 -17.61 -84.66
#